data_4d48cdbe027e63c58e85651cd26fbe02
#
_entry.id   4d48cdbe027e63c58e85651cd26fbe02
#
_cell.length_a   1.000
_cell.length_b   1.000
_cell.length_c   1.000
_cell.angle_alpha   90.00
_cell.angle_beta   90.00
_cell.angle_gamma   90.00
#
_symmetry.space_group_name_H-M   'P 1'
#
loop_
_entity.id
_entity.type
_entity.pdbx_description
1 polymer ?
#
loop_
_entity_poly.entity_id
_entity_poly.type
_entity_poly.pdbx_seq_one_letter_code
_entity_poly.pdbx_strand_id
1 'polypeptide(L)'
;MEIAYSGGKDSDVILELARMSGIKYRAIYKNTTIDPPGTIAHAKENGVEVRQPKHRFFELVAMNGFPNRFARHCCRYIKEYKILDRNIMGVRKAESNKRMARYSEPTECRFYGSKKEHVEAFYPILDWSDQDVVDFITARGIKLHPLYYREDGTIDPKRRLGCMCCPLAFYKKRIEQFKEHPNMVKAYIRAGQKFRDTHPDAKSIKTHPTVYQQFVRDVFFERQKAFEEHTAVGLFAEHIDYKQFLMDYFDIDL
;
A
#
# COMPACT_ATOMS: atom_id res chain seq x y z
N MET A 1 -21.78 -2.75 -11.19
CA MET A 1 -20.67 -3.33 -10.42
C MET A 1 -19.66 -2.25 -10.11
N GLU A 2 -18.88 -2.35 -9.02
CA GLU A 2 -17.75 -1.44 -8.74
C GLU A 2 -16.44 -2.09 -9.20
N ILE A 3 -15.62 -1.35 -9.95
CA ILE A 3 -14.23 -1.74 -10.20
C ILE A 3 -13.37 -1.09 -9.14
N ALA A 4 -12.70 -1.89 -8.30
CA ALA A 4 -11.72 -1.43 -7.33
C ALA A 4 -10.42 -1.06 -8.04
N TYR A 5 -10.38 0.16 -8.56
CA TYR A 5 -9.24 0.66 -9.32
C TYR A 5 -8.13 1.14 -8.39
N SER A 6 -6.90 0.76 -8.66
CA SER A 6 -5.73 1.10 -7.85
C SER A 6 -4.68 1.95 -8.57
N GLY A 7 -4.85 2.22 -9.86
CA GLY A 7 -3.85 2.83 -10.74
C GLY A 7 -2.76 1.86 -11.19
N GLY A 8 -2.80 0.61 -10.75
CA GLY A 8 -1.84 -0.40 -11.13
C GLY A 8 -2.21 -1.13 -12.42
N LYS A 9 -1.24 -1.72 -13.13
CA LYS A 9 -1.41 -2.42 -14.41
C LYS A 9 -2.57 -3.41 -14.42
N ASP A 10 -2.74 -4.18 -13.34
CA ASP A 10 -3.83 -5.15 -13.26
C ASP A 10 -5.21 -4.47 -13.15
N SER A 11 -5.29 -3.28 -12.54
CA SER A 11 -6.52 -2.48 -12.51
C SER A 11 -6.80 -1.79 -13.84
N ASP A 12 -5.78 -1.43 -14.60
CA ASP A 12 -5.94 -0.91 -15.97
C ASP A 12 -6.47 -1.99 -16.90
N VAL A 13 -5.96 -3.23 -16.78
CA VAL A 13 -6.44 -4.39 -17.55
C VAL A 13 -7.92 -4.69 -17.25
N ILE A 14 -8.32 -4.77 -15.98
CA ILE A 14 -9.74 -5.07 -15.67
C ILE A 14 -10.68 -3.93 -16.08
N LEU A 15 -10.22 -2.69 -16.07
CA LEU A 15 -10.98 -1.55 -16.56
C LEU A 15 -11.22 -1.66 -18.07
N GLU A 16 -10.20 -2.05 -18.85
CA GLU A 16 -10.33 -2.26 -20.29
C GLU A 16 -11.21 -3.47 -20.60
N LEU A 17 -11.07 -4.59 -19.88
CA LEU A 17 -11.96 -5.75 -20.01
C LEU A 17 -13.43 -5.37 -19.76
N ALA A 18 -13.69 -4.52 -18.76
CA ALA A 18 -15.05 -4.05 -18.49
C ALA A 18 -15.59 -3.16 -19.61
N ARG A 19 -14.75 -2.32 -20.23
CA ARG A 19 -15.11 -1.54 -21.43
C ARG A 19 -15.48 -2.44 -22.61
N MET A 20 -14.64 -3.44 -22.87
CA MET A 20 -14.87 -4.41 -23.96
C MET A 20 -16.15 -5.23 -23.77
N SER A 21 -16.46 -5.60 -22.53
CA SER A 21 -17.64 -6.43 -22.24
C SER A 21 -18.97 -5.67 -22.30
N GLY A 22 -18.94 -4.34 -22.33
CA GLY A 22 -20.14 -3.50 -22.34
C GLY A 22 -21.00 -3.54 -21.07
N ILE A 23 -20.49 -4.14 -19.98
CA ILE A 23 -21.20 -4.18 -18.69
C ILE A 23 -21.34 -2.78 -18.09
N LYS A 24 -22.41 -2.55 -17.31
CA LYS A 24 -22.53 -1.33 -16.52
C LYS A 24 -21.63 -1.40 -15.29
N TYR A 25 -20.66 -0.51 -15.20
CA TYR A 25 -19.71 -0.43 -14.08
C TYR A 25 -19.49 1.01 -13.61
N ARG A 26 -18.91 1.13 -12.44
CA ARG A 26 -18.35 2.35 -11.86
C ARG A 26 -16.95 2.05 -11.41
N ALA A 27 -15.95 2.69 -11.99
CA ALA A 27 -14.56 2.53 -11.56
C ALA A 27 -14.21 3.58 -10.51
N ILE A 28 -13.68 3.15 -9.38
CA ILE A 28 -13.38 4.01 -8.23
C ILE A 28 -11.94 3.80 -7.78
N TYR A 29 -11.19 4.89 -7.80
CA TYR A 29 -9.88 5.00 -7.16
C TYR A 29 -10.03 5.68 -5.80
N LYS A 30 -9.66 4.96 -4.73
CA LYS A 30 -9.68 5.48 -3.35
C LYS A 30 -8.31 6.02 -3.01
N ASN A 31 -8.15 7.35 -3.06
CA ASN A 31 -6.89 8.05 -2.80
C ASN A 31 -6.39 7.77 -1.37
N THR A 32 -5.20 7.20 -1.25
CA THR A 32 -4.60 6.92 0.07
C THR A 32 -3.84 8.09 0.65
N THR A 33 -3.62 9.15 -0.13
CA THR A 33 -2.84 10.36 0.19
C THR A 33 -1.33 10.12 0.38
N ILE A 34 -0.88 8.88 0.17
CA ILE A 34 0.53 8.47 0.13
C ILE A 34 0.82 7.56 -1.07
N ASP A 35 -0.01 7.61 -2.09
CA ASP A 35 0.27 6.93 -3.36
C ASP A 35 1.35 7.68 -4.15
N PRO A 36 2.07 7.01 -5.06
CA PRO A 36 3.08 7.63 -5.89
C PRO A 36 2.55 8.83 -6.69
N PRO A 37 3.40 9.85 -6.94
CA PRO A 37 3.05 10.96 -7.82
C PRO A 37 2.51 10.48 -9.17
N GLY A 38 1.51 11.18 -9.71
CA GLY A 38 0.87 10.81 -10.98
C GLY A 38 -0.29 9.82 -10.88
N THR A 39 -0.45 9.08 -9.77
CA THR A 39 -1.52 8.06 -9.65
C THR A 39 -2.92 8.65 -9.80
N ILE A 40 -3.18 9.84 -9.22
CA ILE A 40 -4.48 10.52 -9.35
C ILE A 40 -4.71 11.00 -10.79
N ALA A 41 -3.67 11.54 -11.44
CA ALA A 41 -3.75 11.98 -12.83
C ALA A 41 -4.07 10.78 -13.75
N HIS A 42 -3.33 9.69 -13.60
CA HIS A 42 -3.56 8.45 -14.32
C HIS A 42 -4.99 7.90 -14.15
N ALA A 43 -5.51 7.90 -12.92
CA ALA A 43 -6.90 7.49 -12.67
C ALA A 43 -7.91 8.39 -13.42
N LYS A 44 -7.71 9.72 -13.38
CA LYS A 44 -8.58 10.69 -14.09
C LYS A 44 -8.50 10.55 -15.60
N GLU A 45 -7.30 10.38 -16.16
CA GLU A 45 -7.08 10.14 -17.61
C GLU A 45 -7.83 8.90 -18.09
N ASN A 46 -7.95 7.89 -17.22
CA ASN A 46 -8.72 6.67 -17.49
C ASN A 46 -10.23 6.80 -17.22
N GLY A 47 -10.74 7.99 -16.91
CA GLY A 47 -12.16 8.20 -16.61
C GLY A 47 -12.63 7.60 -15.30
N VAL A 48 -11.72 7.35 -14.36
CA VAL A 48 -12.01 6.74 -13.06
C VAL A 48 -12.39 7.81 -12.04
N GLU A 49 -13.46 7.56 -11.27
CA GLU A 49 -13.84 8.42 -10.15
C GLU A 49 -12.78 8.39 -9.05
N VAL A 50 -12.26 9.56 -8.70
CA VAL A 50 -11.31 9.71 -7.59
C VAL A 50 -12.07 10.05 -6.32
N ARG A 51 -12.03 9.14 -5.34
CA ARG A 51 -12.66 9.34 -4.05
C ARG A 51 -11.62 9.75 -3.00
N GLN A 52 -11.86 10.91 -2.40
CA GLN A 52 -11.00 11.40 -1.31
C GLN A 52 -11.38 10.72 0.01
N PRO A 53 -10.39 10.38 0.86
CA PRO A 53 -10.66 9.81 2.17
C PRO A 53 -11.19 10.89 3.14
N LYS A 54 -11.97 10.47 4.13
CA LYS A 54 -12.39 11.36 5.24
C LYS A 54 -11.19 11.85 6.05
N HIS A 55 -10.22 10.98 6.26
CA HIS A 55 -8.97 11.28 6.97
C HIS A 55 -7.79 10.86 6.09
N ARG A 56 -6.80 11.73 6.01
CA ARG A 56 -5.54 11.45 5.30
C ARG A 56 -4.74 10.40 6.05
N PHE A 57 -3.80 9.75 5.37
CA PHE A 57 -3.00 8.67 5.97
C PHE A 57 -2.32 9.11 7.29
N PHE A 58 -1.63 10.25 7.32
CA PHE A 58 -0.95 10.72 8.52
C PHE A 58 -1.89 11.21 9.63
N GLU A 59 -3.10 11.64 9.29
CA GLU A 59 -4.15 11.90 10.28
C GLU A 59 -4.58 10.58 10.95
N LEU A 60 -4.74 9.51 10.17
CA LEU A 60 -5.03 8.18 10.73
C LEU A 60 -3.90 7.65 11.61
N VAL A 61 -2.63 7.92 11.26
CA VAL A 61 -1.49 7.59 12.12
C VAL A 61 -1.55 8.38 13.43
N ALA A 62 -1.85 9.67 13.37
CA ALA A 62 -1.98 10.51 14.57
C ALA A 62 -3.16 10.10 15.48
N MET A 63 -4.20 9.48 14.92
CA MET A 63 -5.36 9.01 15.65
C MET A 63 -5.22 7.60 16.21
N ASN A 64 -4.52 6.71 15.51
CA ASN A 64 -4.53 5.26 15.79
C ASN A 64 -3.13 4.65 16.01
N GLY A 65 -2.07 5.47 15.95
CA GLY A 65 -0.69 5.01 15.99
C GLY A 65 -0.20 4.45 14.65
N PHE A 66 0.99 3.86 14.64
CA PHE A 66 1.56 3.29 13.41
C PHE A 66 0.78 2.04 12.96
N PRO A 67 0.35 1.98 11.68
CA PRO A 67 -0.27 0.78 11.15
C PRO A 67 0.75 -0.37 11.04
N ASN A 68 0.28 -1.58 11.29
CA ASN A 68 1.07 -2.78 11.18
C ASN A 68 0.24 -3.93 10.57
N ARG A 69 0.83 -5.14 10.46
CA ARG A 69 0.15 -6.29 9.83
C ARG A 69 -1.12 -6.73 10.56
N PHE A 70 -1.22 -6.45 11.86
CA PHE A 70 -2.39 -6.79 12.68
C PHE A 70 -3.38 -5.64 12.77
N ALA A 71 -2.90 -4.39 12.73
CA ALA A 71 -3.70 -3.17 12.82
C ALA A 71 -3.63 -2.37 11.50
N ARG A 72 -4.33 -2.85 10.48
CA ARG A 72 -4.38 -2.26 9.13
C ARG A 72 -5.42 -1.14 9.01
N HIS A 73 -5.47 -0.25 10.02
CA HIS A 73 -6.49 0.80 10.08
C HIS A 73 -6.51 1.71 8.84
N CYS A 74 -5.34 2.04 8.25
CA CYS A 74 -5.28 2.84 7.04
C CYS A 74 -6.00 2.17 5.85
N CYS A 75 -5.80 0.86 5.62
CA CYS A 75 -6.53 0.12 4.60
C CYS A 75 -8.03 0.09 4.90
N ARG A 76 -8.41 -0.20 6.15
CA ARG A 76 -9.79 -0.30 6.59
C ARG A 76 -10.56 1.01 6.38
N TYR A 77 -9.98 2.16 6.77
CA TYR A 77 -10.65 3.45 6.68
C TYR A 77 -10.60 4.09 5.29
N ILE A 78 -9.62 3.73 4.45
CA ILE A 78 -9.46 4.32 3.12
C ILE A 78 -9.89 3.34 2.02
N LYS A 79 -9.24 2.17 1.92
CA LYS A 79 -9.42 1.25 0.79
C LYS A 79 -10.68 0.38 0.90
N GLU A 80 -10.99 -0.07 2.12
CA GLU A 80 -12.07 -1.01 2.38
C GLU A 80 -13.39 -0.30 2.81
N TYR A 81 -13.42 1.03 2.78
CA TYR A 81 -14.58 1.82 3.18
C TYR A 81 -15.57 1.97 2.02
N LYS A 82 -16.86 1.73 2.29
CA LYS A 82 -17.98 1.86 1.32
C LYS A 82 -17.70 1.13 -0.01
N ILE A 83 -17.46 -0.17 0.06
CA ILE A 83 -17.40 -1.06 -1.08
C ILE A 83 -18.83 -1.44 -1.48
N LEU A 84 -19.16 -1.46 -2.78
CA LEU A 84 -20.47 -1.92 -3.27
C LEU A 84 -20.58 -3.46 -3.13
N ASP A 85 -21.83 -3.95 -3.10
CA ASP A 85 -22.15 -5.37 -2.95
C ASP A 85 -21.54 -6.27 -4.02
N ARG A 86 -21.26 -5.71 -5.22
CA ARG A 86 -20.59 -6.40 -6.32
C ARG A 86 -19.34 -5.65 -6.75
N ASN A 87 -18.19 -6.30 -6.62
CA ASN A 87 -16.89 -5.70 -6.83
C ASN A 87 -16.02 -6.50 -7.82
N ILE A 88 -15.36 -5.81 -8.74
CA ILE A 88 -14.37 -6.39 -9.67
C ILE A 88 -12.98 -5.97 -9.21
N MET A 89 -12.08 -6.93 -9.05
CA MET A 89 -10.72 -6.69 -8.57
C MET A 89 -9.67 -7.40 -9.44
N GLY A 90 -8.56 -6.70 -9.72
CA GLY A 90 -7.41 -7.24 -10.46
C GLY A 90 -6.51 -8.12 -9.58
N VAL A 91 -7.04 -9.21 -9.07
CA VAL A 91 -6.29 -10.20 -8.29
C VAL A 91 -5.81 -11.30 -9.21
N ARG A 92 -4.51 -11.67 -9.11
CA ARG A 92 -3.93 -12.79 -9.86
C ARG A 92 -3.22 -13.78 -8.93
N LYS A 93 -3.32 -15.08 -9.23
CA LYS A 93 -2.60 -16.15 -8.52
C LYS A 93 -1.08 -15.99 -8.66
N ALA A 94 -0.62 -15.59 -9.86
CA ALA A 94 0.80 -15.40 -10.19
C ALA A 94 1.52 -14.33 -9.34
N GLU A 95 0.79 -13.44 -8.66
CA GLU A 95 1.41 -12.38 -7.86
C GLU A 95 2.10 -12.87 -6.58
N SER A 96 1.70 -14.00 -6.01
CA SER A 96 2.34 -14.58 -4.82
C SER A 96 1.79 -15.97 -4.47
N ASN A 97 2.63 -16.81 -3.82
CA ASN A 97 2.22 -18.11 -3.29
C ASN A 97 1.02 -18.01 -2.33
N LYS A 98 0.91 -16.91 -1.55
CA LYS A 98 -0.25 -16.68 -0.67
C LYS A 98 -1.53 -16.45 -1.47
N ARG A 99 -1.48 -15.77 -2.62
CA ARG A 99 -2.64 -15.59 -3.49
C ARG A 99 -2.99 -16.88 -4.19
N MET A 100 -2.01 -17.60 -4.69
CA MET A 100 -2.20 -18.93 -5.30
C MET A 100 -2.92 -19.89 -4.34
N ALA A 101 -2.50 -19.95 -3.09
CA ALA A 101 -3.12 -20.82 -2.08
C ALA A 101 -4.51 -20.34 -1.61
N ARG A 102 -4.79 -19.01 -1.70
CA ARG A 102 -6.03 -18.44 -1.18
C ARG A 102 -7.17 -18.47 -2.19
N TYR A 103 -6.89 -18.15 -3.44
CA TYR A 103 -7.91 -17.93 -4.47
C TYR A 103 -8.01 -19.14 -5.38
N SER A 104 -9.10 -19.90 -5.29
CA SER A 104 -9.39 -21.05 -6.17
C SER A 104 -10.27 -20.66 -7.34
N GLU A 105 -11.27 -19.80 -7.08
CA GLU A 105 -12.35 -19.49 -8.02
C GLU A 105 -12.33 -18.00 -8.43
N PRO A 106 -12.80 -17.68 -9.66
CA PRO A 106 -12.88 -16.31 -10.15
C PRO A 106 -13.95 -15.46 -9.42
N THR A 107 -14.79 -16.07 -8.61
CA THR A 107 -15.82 -15.40 -7.80
C THR A 107 -15.70 -15.82 -6.35
N GLU A 108 -15.87 -14.86 -5.44
CA GLU A 108 -15.81 -15.11 -4.00
C GLU A 108 -16.81 -14.21 -3.28
N CYS A 109 -17.55 -14.78 -2.32
CA CYS A 109 -18.31 -14.00 -1.35
C CYS A 109 -17.43 -13.59 -0.19
N ARG A 110 -17.34 -12.29 0.06
CA ARG A 110 -16.53 -11.72 1.15
C ARG A 110 -17.36 -10.97 2.16
N PHE A 111 -16.94 -11.06 3.40
CA PHE A 111 -17.47 -10.25 4.48
C PHE A 111 -16.49 -9.14 4.83
N TYR A 112 -16.99 -7.89 4.84
CA TYR A 112 -16.21 -6.71 5.20
C TYR A 112 -16.77 -6.07 6.47
N GLY A 113 -15.84 -5.68 7.36
CA GLY A 113 -16.19 -4.95 8.59
C GLY A 113 -16.88 -5.80 9.66
N SER A 114 -17.31 -5.11 10.72
CA SER A 114 -18.02 -5.72 11.87
C SER A 114 -19.48 -6.05 11.61
N LYS A 115 -20.06 -5.53 10.51
CA LYS A 115 -21.50 -5.62 10.20
C LYS A 115 -21.88 -6.73 9.23
N LYS A 116 -21.00 -7.69 8.95
CA LYS A 116 -21.26 -8.79 8.01
C LYS A 116 -21.77 -8.33 6.63
N GLU A 117 -21.29 -7.18 6.15
CA GLU A 117 -21.61 -6.72 4.80
C GLU A 117 -21.08 -7.74 3.80
N HIS A 118 -21.98 -8.32 3.04
CA HIS A 118 -21.69 -9.35 2.06
C HIS A 118 -21.32 -8.68 0.74
N VAL A 119 -20.13 -8.97 0.21
CA VAL A 119 -19.65 -8.46 -1.07
C VAL A 119 -19.31 -9.62 -1.97
N GLU A 120 -19.94 -9.65 -3.14
CA GLU A 120 -19.55 -10.55 -4.22
C GLU A 120 -18.35 -9.97 -4.96
N ALA A 121 -17.20 -10.63 -4.88
CA ALA A 121 -15.98 -10.23 -5.55
C ALA A 121 -15.74 -11.09 -6.80
N PHE A 122 -15.43 -10.44 -7.93
CA PHE A 122 -15.10 -11.07 -9.19
C PHE A 122 -13.65 -10.75 -9.60
N TYR A 123 -12.90 -11.76 -10.01
CA TYR A 123 -11.49 -11.70 -10.37
C TYR A 123 -11.28 -12.15 -11.83
N PRO A 124 -11.53 -11.29 -12.82
CA PRO A 124 -11.56 -11.69 -14.24
C PRO A 124 -10.21 -12.16 -14.78
N ILE A 125 -9.12 -11.77 -14.12
CA ILE A 125 -7.74 -12.10 -14.53
C ILE A 125 -7.03 -13.02 -13.52
N LEU A 126 -7.80 -13.80 -12.73
CA LEU A 126 -7.27 -14.59 -11.62
C LEU A 126 -6.12 -15.52 -12.02
N ASP A 127 -6.25 -16.18 -13.16
CA ASP A 127 -5.29 -17.18 -13.65
C ASP A 127 -4.27 -16.62 -14.66
N TRP A 128 -4.30 -15.30 -14.92
CA TRP A 128 -3.37 -14.67 -15.85
C TRP A 128 -1.93 -14.63 -15.29
N SER A 129 -0.99 -14.98 -16.15
CA SER A 129 0.46 -14.82 -15.89
C SER A 129 0.88 -13.34 -16.00
N ASP A 130 2.14 -13.06 -15.67
CA ASP A 130 2.71 -11.73 -15.92
C ASP A 130 2.82 -11.43 -17.42
N GLN A 131 3.06 -12.46 -18.25
CA GLN A 131 3.15 -12.32 -19.69
C GLN A 131 1.78 -12.02 -20.31
N ASP A 132 0.71 -12.72 -19.90
CA ASP A 132 -0.64 -12.46 -20.39
C ASP A 132 -1.06 -11.01 -20.16
N VAL A 133 -0.69 -10.45 -19.00
CA VAL A 133 -0.96 -9.04 -18.67
C VAL A 133 -0.21 -8.10 -19.61
N VAL A 134 1.09 -8.36 -19.87
CA VAL A 134 1.91 -7.53 -20.76
C VAL A 134 1.40 -7.61 -22.20
N ASP A 135 1.09 -8.80 -22.69
CA ASP A 135 0.60 -9.03 -24.03
C ASP A 135 -0.74 -8.33 -24.27
N PHE A 136 -1.65 -8.42 -23.30
CA PHE A 136 -2.93 -7.72 -23.36
C PHE A 136 -2.77 -6.20 -23.38
N ILE A 137 -1.92 -5.67 -22.48
CA ILE A 137 -1.63 -4.22 -22.40
C ILE A 137 -1.07 -3.73 -23.75
N THR A 138 -0.12 -4.47 -24.31
CA THR A 138 0.52 -4.14 -25.60
C THR A 138 -0.48 -4.21 -26.74
N ALA A 139 -1.24 -5.30 -26.84
CA ALA A 139 -2.23 -5.51 -27.90
C ALA A 139 -3.35 -4.45 -27.87
N ARG A 140 -3.72 -3.97 -26.69
CA ARG A 140 -4.76 -2.95 -26.51
C ARG A 140 -4.23 -1.51 -26.49
N GLY A 141 -2.90 -1.31 -26.51
CA GLY A 141 -2.29 0.01 -26.42
C GLY A 141 -2.60 0.72 -25.10
N ILE A 142 -2.73 -0.01 -23.99
CA ILE A 142 -3.07 0.57 -22.68
C ILE A 142 -1.88 1.37 -22.17
N LYS A 143 -2.07 2.67 -21.92
CA LYS A 143 -1.08 3.53 -21.28
C LYS A 143 -1.08 3.26 -19.79
N LEU A 144 0.02 2.76 -19.25
CA LEU A 144 0.21 2.51 -17.82
C LEU A 144 0.73 3.75 -17.08
N HIS A 145 0.65 3.68 -15.76
CA HIS A 145 1.36 4.64 -14.89
C HIS A 145 2.87 4.63 -15.19
N PRO A 146 3.57 5.80 -15.24
CA PRO A 146 4.99 5.88 -15.62
C PRO A 146 5.93 4.93 -14.86
N LEU A 147 5.62 4.60 -13.60
CA LEU A 147 6.41 3.66 -12.80
C LEU A 147 6.50 2.25 -13.38
N TYR A 148 5.67 1.87 -14.34
CA TYR A 148 5.74 0.54 -14.96
C TYR A 148 6.72 0.45 -16.12
N TYR A 149 7.20 1.58 -16.63
CA TYR A 149 8.14 1.58 -17.74
C TYR A 149 9.58 1.58 -17.24
N ARG A 150 10.45 0.83 -17.92
CA ARG A 150 11.91 0.91 -17.76
C ARG A 150 12.44 2.10 -18.58
N GLU A 151 13.71 2.38 -18.44
CA GLU A 151 14.39 3.45 -19.18
C GLU A 151 14.34 3.23 -20.71
N ASP A 152 14.34 1.98 -21.15
CA ASP A 152 14.20 1.57 -22.55
C ASP A 152 12.75 1.60 -23.07
N GLY A 153 11.79 2.03 -22.26
CA GLY A 153 10.37 2.10 -22.59
C GLY A 153 9.62 0.76 -22.47
N THR A 154 10.30 -0.34 -22.14
CA THR A 154 9.64 -1.64 -21.93
C THR A 154 8.88 -1.70 -20.61
N ILE A 155 7.82 -2.52 -20.57
CA ILE A 155 7.00 -2.71 -19.37
C ILE A 155 7.72 -3.67 -18.41
N ASP A 156 7.81 -3.27 -17.14
CA ASP A 156 8.25 -4.17 -16.06
C ASP A 156 7.04 -4.83 -15.39
N PRO A 157 6.74 -6.11 -15.70
CA PRO A 157 5.57 -6.79 -15.15
C PRO A 157 5.65 -7.04 -13.64
N LYS A 158 6.88 -7.02 -13.07
CA LYS A 158 7.12 -7.26 -11.65
C LYS A 158 6.94 -6.02 -10.79
N ARG A 159 6.97 -4.83 -11.39
CA ARG A 159 6.70 -3.59 -10.66
C ARG A 159 5.26 -3.57 -10.14
N ARG A 160 5.10 -2.97 -8.98
CA ARG A 160 3.80 -2.82 -8.32
C ARG A 160 3.61 -1.39 -7.86
N LEU A 161 2.52 -0.79 -8.29
CA LEU A 161 2.03 0.46 -7.73
C LEU A 161 1.37 0.19 -6.37
N GLY A 162 1.66 1.02 -5.39
CA GLY A 162 1.05 0.94 -4.06
C GLY A 162 1.48 2.11 -3.20
N CYS A 163 0.91 2.23 -2.01
CA CYS A 163 1.26 3.30 -1.07
C CYS A 163 2.78 3.38 -0.85
N MET A 164 3.35 4.59 -0.94
CA MET A 164 4.76 4.83 -0.67
C MET A 164 5.07 4.59 0.81
N CYS A 165 6.24 4.04 1.09
CA CYS A 165 6.70 3.75 2.45
C CYS A 165 5.66 3.00 3.30
N CYS A 166 4.89 2.11 2.67
CA CYS A 166 3.82 1.37 3.34
C CYS A 166 4.37 0.45 4.43
N PRO A 167 3.92 0.54 5.69
CA PRO A 167 4.38 -0.34 6.76
C PRO A 167 4.11 -1.82 6.52
N LEU A 168 3.18 -2.13 5.60
CA LEU A 168 2.78 -3.49 5.25
C LEU A 168 3.59 -4.06 4.06
N ALA A 169 4.42 -3.25 3.42
CA ALA A 169 5.30 -3.69 2.35
C ALA A 169 6.40 -4.62 2.90
N PHE A 170 7.01 -5.41 2.00
CA PHE A 170 8.19 -6.19 2.36
C PHE A 170 9.32 -5.25 2.82
N TYR A 171 10.01 -5.61 3.90
CA TYR A 171 10.92 -4.69 4.60
C TYR A 171 12.04 -4.13 3.71
N LYS A 172 12.64 -4.91 2.81
CA LYS A 172 13.70 -4.43 1.90
C LYS A 172 13.19 -3.31 1.00
N LYS A 173 12.03 -3.53 0.34
CA LYS A 173 11.39 -2.51 -0.49
C LYS A 173 11.02 -1.26 0.31
N ARG A 174 10.57 -1.43 1.55
CA ARG A 174 10.22 -0.32 2.43
C ARG A 174 11.44 0.53 2.81
N ILE A 175 12.56 -0.12 3.11
CA ILE A 175 13.84 0.57 3.37
C ILE A 175 14.27 1.39 2.15
N GLU A 176 14.24 0.80 0.96
CA GLU A 176 14.55 1.49 -0.30
C GLU A 176 13.66 2.71 -0.48
N GLN A 177 12.34 2.55 -0.32
CA GLN A 177 11.39 3.66 -0.45
C GLN A 177 11.62 4.79 0.57
N PHE A 178 11.97 4.48 1.80
CA PHE A 178 12.31 5.52 2.77
C PHE A 178 13.62 6.24 2.43
N LYS A 179 14.60 5.55 1.82
CA LYS A 179 15.82 6.19 1.30
C LYS A 179 15.52 7.12 0.11
N GLU A 180 14.65 6.70 -0.79
CA GLU A 180 14.20 7.53 -1.92
C GLU A 180 13.34 8.73 -1.47
N HIS A 181 12.63 8.59 -0.34
CA HIS A 181 11.68 9.58 0.15
C HIS A 181 11.88 9.90 1.64
N PRO A 182 13.03 10.49 2.04
CA PRO A 182 13.36 10.70 3.46
C PRO A 182 12.39 11.64 4.17
N ASN A 183 11.72 12.54 3.45
CA ASN A 183 10.67 13.39 4.03
C ASN A 183 9.46 12.60 4.58
N MET A 184 9.27 11.35 4.12
CA MET A 184 8.25 10.47 4.69
C MET A 184 8.60 10.08 6.13
N VAL A 185 9.89 9.94 6.46
CA VAL A 185 10.34 9.70 7.84
C VAL A 185 9.86 10.82 8.75
N LYS A 186 10.11 12.08 8.35
CA LYS A 186 9.65 13.27 9.10
C LYS A 186 8.13 13.27 9.31
N ALA A 187 7.37 12.89 8.28
CA ALA A 187 5.91 12.84 8.35
C ALA A 187 5.42 11.73 9.30
N TYR A 188 6.05 10.55 9.26
CA TYR A 188 5.76 9.46 10.19
C TYR A 188 6.06 9.85 11.64
N ILE A 189 7.26 10.41 11.90
CA ILE A 189 7.65 10.85 13.26
C ILE A 189 6.67 11.88 13.79
N ARG A 190 6.34 12.92 13.01
CA ARG A 190 5.37 13.96 13.44
C ARG A 190 4.00 13.37 13.75
N ALA A 191 3.49 12.47 12.92
CA ALA A 191 2.18 11.86 13.15
C ALA A 191 2.21 10.89 14.35
N GLY A 192 3.29 10.10 14.48
CA GLY A 192 3.50 9.23 15.64
C GLY A 192 3.63 10.00 16.95
N GLN A 193 4.31 11.14 16.93
CA GLN A 193 4.41 12.00 18.13
C GLN A 193 3.04 12.55 18.54
N LYS A 194 2.22 13.03 17.60
CA LYS A 194 0.84 13.46 17.89
C LYS A 194 0.00 12.35 18.52
N PHE A 195 0.16 11.10 18.05
CA PHE A 195 -0.51 9.96 18.67
C PHE A 195 -0.05 9.78 20.13
N ARG A 196 1.25 9.86 20.39
CA ARG A 196 1.81 9.72 21.74
C ARG A 196 1.32 10.80 22.69
N ASP A 197 1.26 12.05 22.22
CA ASP A 197 0.80 13.20 23.02
C ASP A 197 -0.68 13.06 23.41
N THR A 198 -1.49 12.44 22.57
CA THR A 198 -2.93 12.27 22.80
C THR A 198 -3.33 10.94 23.45
N HIS A 199 -2.43 9.95 23.46
CA HIS A 199 -2.69 8.60 24.00
C HIS A 199 -1.54 8.12 24.89
N PRO A 200 -1.17 8.82 25.98
CA PRO A 200 0.02 8.51 26.80
C PRO A 200 0.01 7.09 27.38
N ASP A 201 -1.17 6.52 27.61
CA ASP A 201 -1.34 5.18 28.17
C ASP A 201 -1.34 4.05 27.17
N ALA A 202 -1.21 4.34 25.87
CA ALA A 202 -1.23 3.30 24.84
C ALA A 202 -0.08 2.28 25.05
N LYS A 203 -0.39 0.98 24.87
CA LYS A 203 0.58 -0.10 25.08
C LYS A 203 1.86 0.08 24.26
N SER A 204 1.73 0.55 23.02
CA SER A 204 2.88 0.79 22.13
C SER A 204 3.83 1.87 22.66
N ILE A 205 3.32 2.82 23.44
CA ILE A 205 4.12 3.87 24.08
C ILE A 205 4.90 3.30 25.25
N LYS A 206 4.28 2.42 26.03
CA LYS A 206 4.93 1.76 27.19
C LYS A 206 6.08 0.85 26.76
N THR A 207 6.03 0.31 25.55
CA THR A 207 7.10 -0.57 25.02
C THR A 207 8.24 0.19 24.33
N HIS A 208 8.01 1.43 23.90
CA HIS A 208 8.98 2.25 23.19
C HIS A 208 9.09 3.64 23.83
N PRO A 209 10.16 3.96 24.56
CA PRO A 209 10.36 5.26 25.23
C PRO A 209 10.22 6.48 24.31
N THR A 210 10.64 6.39 23.06
CA THR A 210 10.57 7.50 22.10
C THR A 210 9.82 7.12 20.83
N VAL A 211 9.29 8.12 20.12
CA VAL A 211 8.67 7.93 18.81
C VAL A 211 9.67 7.42 17.78
N TYR A 212 10.93 7.82 17.90
CA TYR A 212 12.03 7.40 17.02
C TYR A 212 12.28 5.90 17.14
N GLN A 213 12.39 5.40 18.37
CA GLN A 213 12.54 3.97 18.62
C GLN A 213 11.32 3.19 18.10
N GLN A 214 10.12 3.67 18.38
CA GLN A 214 8.89 3.05 17.89
C GLN A 214 8.86 3.00 16.36
N PHE A 215 9.20 4.08 15.67
CA PHE A 215 9.27 4.12 14.22
C PHE A 215 10.29 3.12 13.66
N VAL A 216 11.51 3.11 14.20
CA VAL A 216 12.58 2.20 13.76
C VAL A 216 12.17 0.74 13.95
N ARG A 217 11.58 0.39 15.09
CA ARG A 217 11.24 -0.99 15.45
C ARG A 217 9.95 -1.49 14.80
N ASP A 218 8.91 -0.68 14.75
CA ASP A 218 7.57 -1.11 14.31
C ASP A 218 7.31 -0.83 12.83
N VAL A 219 7.92 0.23 12.27
CA VAL A 219 7.66 0.68 10.89
C VAL A 219 8.84 0.45 9.99
N PHE A 220 10.02 0.99 10.30
CA PHE A 220 11.13 1.02 9.36
C PHE A 220 11.71 -0.36 9.11
N PHE A 221 12.16 -1.06 10.13
CA PHE A 221 12.66 -2.43 10.00
C PHE A 221 11.61 -3.50 10.25
N GLU A 222 10.66 -3.28 11.17
CA GLU A 222 9.63 -4.24 11.60
C GLU A 222 10.17 -5.52 12.27
N ARG A 223 11.42 -5.89 12.02
CA ARG A 223 12.07 -7.09 12.55
C ARG A 223 13.45 -6.76 13.08
N GLN A 224 13.78 -7.34 14.23
CA GLN A 224 15.08 -7.20 14.86
C GLN A 224 16.21 -7.61 13.90
N LYS A 225 16.07 -8.76 13.22
CA LYS A 225 17.05 -9.24 12.25
C LYS A 225 17.30 -8.24 11.11
N ALA A 226 16.24 -7.58 10.59
CA ALA A 226 16.39 -6.58 9.54
C ALA A 226 17.16 -5.34 10.05
N PHE A 227 16.96 -4.96 11.30
CA PHE A 227 17.71 -3.90 11.95
C PHE A 227 19.20 -4.27 12.07
N GLU A 228 19.51 -5.47 12.53
CA GLU A 228 20.88 -5.97 12.69
C GLU A 228 21.62 -6.12 11.35
N GLU A 229 20.94 -6.59 10.30
CA GLU A 229 21.50 -6.72 8.95
C GLU A 229 21.89 -5.37 8.32
N HIS A 230 21.21 -4.28 8.70
CA HIS A 230 21.39 -2.97 8.06
C HIS A 230 22.07 -1.93 8.96
N THR A 231 22.39 -2.32 10.17
CA THR A 231 23.10 -1.46 11.12
C THR A 231 24.31 -2.23 11.66
N ALA A 232 25.43 -1.54 11.85
CA ALA A 232 26.58 -2.15 12.55
C ALA A 232 26.32 -2.32 14.06
N VAL A 233 25.08 -2.12 14.48
CA VAL A 233 24.66 -2.14 15.89
C VAL A 233 24.23 -3.56 16.24
N GLY A 234 25.09 -4.31 16.92
CA GLY A 234 24.80 -5.66 17.38
C GLY A 234 23.78 -5.72 18.52
N LEU A 235 23.42 -6.96 18.90
CA LEU A 235 22.47 -7.29 19.97
C LEU A 235 22.75 -6.63 21.34
N PHE A 236 23.99 -6.18 21.58
CA PHE A 236 24.49 -5.67 22.85
C PHE A 236 24.63 -4.15 22.92
N ALA A 237 24.11 -3.38 21.95
CA ALA A 237 24.14 -1.94 22.02
C ALA A 237 23.09 -1.43 23.03
N GLU A 238 23.53 -1.24 24.25
CA GLU A 238 22.67 -0.87 25.39
C GLU A 238 22.04 0.52 25.26
N HIS A 239 22.64 1.43 24.47
CA HIS A 239 22.17 2.81 24.32
C HIS A 239 22.24 3.30 22.87
N ILE A 240 21.18 3.01 22.09
CA ILE A 240 21.03 3.57 20.74
C ILE A 240 20.26 4.88 20.84
N ASP A 241 20.87 5.99 20.41
CA ASP A 241 20.11 7.20 20.09
C ASP A 241 19.41 7.03 18.74
N TYR A 242 18.14 6.59 18.79
CA TYR A 242 17.33 6.35 17.60
C TYR A 242 17.04 7.62 16.80
N LYS A 243 17.06 8.80 17.43
CA LYS A 243 16.91 10.07 16.72
C LYS A 243 18.15 10.33 15.89
N GLN A 244 19.33 10.29 16.51
CA GLN A 244 20.59 10.50 15.82
C GLN A 244 20.80 9.45 14.72
N PHE A 245 20.50 8.17 15.01
CA PHE A 245 20.53 7.11 14.01
C PHE A 245 19.69 7.45 12.77
N LEU A 246 18.46 7.94 12.90
CA LEU A 246 17.60 8.29 11.76
C LEU A 246 18.13 9.53 11.02
N MET A 247 18.65 10.51 11.72
CA MET A 247 19.24 11.71 11.13
C MET A 247 20.43 11.33 10.25
N ASP A 248 21.35 10.53 10.78
CA ASP A 248 22.55 10.08 10.06
C ASP A 248 22.20 9.14 8.89
N TYR A 249 21.26 8.22 9.11
CA TYR A 249 20.90 7.21 8.12
C TYR A 249 20.22 7.79 6.88
N PHE A 250 19.46 8.89 7.05
CA PHE A 250 18.69 9.52 5.99
C PHE A 250 19.23 10.89 5.57
N ASP A 251 20.26 11.39 6.22
CA ASP A 251 20.79 12.76 6.05
C ASP A 251 19.68 13.81 6.18
N ILE A 252 18.97 13.81 7.32
CA ILE A 252 17.83 14.70 7.59
C ILE A 252 17.83 15.23 9.02
N ASP A 253 17.26 16.42 9.23
CA ASP A 253 16.94 16.95 10.55
C ASP A 253 15.56 16.45 11.03
N LEU A 254 15.46 16.03 12.32
CA LEU A 254 14.26 15.48 12.96
C LEU A 254 13.89 16.23 14.25
#